data_5a59ddde0e3fc0c6fcf336fe6b2bb363
#
_entry.id   5a59ddde0e3fc0c6fcf336fe6b2bb363
#
_cell.length_a   1.000
_cell.length_b   1.000
_cell.length_c   1.000
_cell.angle_alpha   90.00
_cell.angle_beta   90.00
_cell.angle_gamma   90.00
#
_symmetry.space_group_name_H-M   'P 1'
#
loop_
_entity.id
_entity.type
_entity.pdbx_description
1 polymer ?
#
loop_
_entity_poly.entity_id
_entity_poly.type
_entity_poly.pdbx_seq_one_letter_code
_entity_poly.pdbx_strand_id
1 'polypeptide(L)'
;DDDSDVFGDNDINTEKSFTWLDLSVSQKYGVNPASSYSTAMERTELRLGTSGSVFDSGYGEVEIKAIKYWPSDSNNVIQASDIDVERAFLQFSFDDWSTKIGRYTIGWGELEGGAIDVINPSGGLTDPSIISQWILSSTRYFENSDLSFFYNTNPGIAKSKLMTLKNDSYDEFGLRYGISGEGSDMAFYAGQLVPNDVIINLTDGLVYATPYQLLGFGINKAFDDYLLKFDVAYKYNLQQNRSG
;
A
#
# COMPACT_ATOMS: atom_id res chain seq x y z
N ASP A 1 -38.50 5.14 -6.49
CA ASP A 1 -37.56 4.93 -5.44
C ASP A 1 -36.28 4.50 -6.12
N ASP A 2 -35.34 5.41 -6.12
CA ASP A 2 -34.20 5.51 -7.02
C ASP A 2 -32.95 5.26 -6.17
N ASP A 3 -32.45 4.02 -6.18
CA ASP A 3 -31.24 3.60 -5.47
C ASP A 3 -30.20 3.05 -6.47
N SER A 4 -29.83 3.86 -7.46
CA SER A 4 -28.87 3.46 -8.49
C SER A 4 -27.61 4.34 -8.54
N ASP A 5 -26.96 4.65 -7.39
CA ASP A 5 -25.71 5.43 -7.41
C ASP A 5 -24.73 5.03 -6.30
N VAL A 6 -24.30 3.74 -6.29
CA VAL A 6 -23.22 3.30 -5.38
C VAL A 6 -21.89 3.06 -6.12
N PHE A 7 -21.88 3.04 -7.44
CA PHE A 7 -20.65 3.05 -8.22
C PHE A 7 -20.51 4.44 -8.82
N GLY A 8 -19.74 5.28 -8.10
CA GLY A 8 -19.50 6.66 -8.50
C GLY A 8 -18.98 6.72 -9.93
N ASP A 9 -19.85 7.17 -10.79
CA ASP A 9 -19.49 7.79 -12.06
C ASP A 9 -18.52 8.92 -11.71
N ASN A 10 -17.21 8.66 -11.82
CA ASN A 10 -16.22 9.70 -11.81
C ASN A 10 -16.35 10.49 -13.12
N ASP A 11 -17.46 11.18 -13.28
CA ASP A 11 -17.51 12.34 -14.14
C ASP A 11 -16.36 13.24 -13.70
N ILE A 12 -15.28 13.21 -14.48
CA ILE A 12 -14.19 14.16 -14.41
C ILE A 12 -14.79 15.51 -14.79
N ASN A 13 -15.51 16.07 -13.86
CA ASN A 13 -15.92 17.46 -13.92
C ASN A 13 -14.64 18.25 -13.77
N THR A 14 -14.13 18.76 -14.88
CA THR A 14 -12.92 19.55 -15.03
C THR A 14 -13.06 20.94 -14.38
N GLU A 15 -13.58 21.00 -13.19
CA GLU A 15 -13.31 22.15 -12.31
C GLU A 15 -11.89 21.97 -11.76
N LYS A 16 -10.98 22.79 -12.25
CA LYS A 16 -9.60 22.92 -11.75
C LYS A 16 -9.63 23.37 -10.28
N SER A 17 -10.02 22.46 -9.37
CA SER A 17 -9.94 22.71 -7.95
C SER A 17 -8.55 22.35 -7.47
N PHE A 18 -7.69 23.35 -7.43
CA PHE A 18 -6.43 23.26 -6.71
C PHE A 18 -6.78 23.26 -5.22
N THR A 19 -6.66 22.12 -4.55
CA THR A 19 -6.67 22.10 -3.09
C THR A 19 -5.30 22.60 -2.63
N TRP A 20 -5.22 23.85 -2.24
CA TRP A 20 -3.96 24.53 -1.92
C TRP A 20 -3.23 23.87 -0.76
N LEU A 21 -3.95 23.36 0.22
CA LEU A 21 -3.35 22.79 1.41
C LEU A 21 -4.37 21.95 2.16
N ASP A 22 -4.06 20.68 2.37
CA ASP A 22 -4.77 19.83 3.33
C ASP A 22 -3.88 19.66 4.56
N LEU A 23 -4.41 20.01 5.74
CA LEU A 23 -3.72 19.90 7.01
C LEU A 23 -4.55 19.05 7.96
N SER A 24 -4.03 17.91 8.38
CA SER A 24 -4.65 17.11 9.42
C SER A 24 -3.72 16.91 10.61
N VAL A 25 -4.31 16.96 11.81
CA VAL A 25 -3.62 16.68 13.08
C VAL A 25 -4.40 15.59 13.79
N SER A 26 -3.73 14.50 14.14
CA SER A 26 -4.32 13.43 14.93
C SER A 26 -3.48 13.13 16.16
N GLN A 27 -4.15 12.78 17.26
CA GLN A 27 -3.51 12.33 18.48
C GLN A 27 -4.06 10.96 18.88
N LYS A 28 -3.17 10.01 19.11
CA LYS A 28 -3.53 8.67 19.59
C LYS A 28 -2.98 8.51 21.00
N TYR A 29 -3.82 8.02 21.90
CA TYR A 29 -3.48 7.78 23.28
C TYR A 29 -3.79 6.33 23.65
N GLY A 30 -2.79 5.60 24.10
CA GLY A 30 -2.91 4.23 24.55
C GLY A 30 -2.65 4.11 26.05
N VAL A 31 -3.51 3.40 26.77
CA VAL A 31 -3.39 3.16 28.22
C VAL A 31 -3.17 1.67 28.46
N ASN A 32 -2.24 1.34 29.33
CA ASN A 32 -2.05 -0.04 29.80
C ASN A 32 -2.90 -0.29 31.05
N PRO A 33 -4.01 -1.04 30.96
CA PRO A 33 -4.88 -1.28 32.10
C PRO A 33 -4.25 -2.20 33.15
N ALA A 34 -3.24 -2.99 32.77
CA ALA A 34 -2.57 -3.92 33.70
C ALA A 34 -1.55 -3.25 34.61
N SER A 35 -1.11 -2.03 34.33
CA SER A 35 -0.10 -1.30 35.09
C SER A 35 -0.61 0.04 35.63
N SER A 36 -1.63 0.02 36.49
CA SER A 36 -2.17 1.22 37.14
C SER A 36 -2.54 2.35 36.17
N TYR A 37 -3.06 2.00 34.97
CA TYR A 37 -3.44 2.94 33.92
C TYR A 37 -2.28 3.84 33.44
N SER A 38 -1.06 3.32 33.46
CA SER A 38 0.07 4.05 32.88
C SER A 38 -0.08 4.27 31.39
N THR A 39 0.42 5.39 30.90
CA THR A 39 0.45 5.67 29.46
C THR A 39 1.31 4.62 28.75
N ALA A 40 0.70 3.82 27.88
CA ALA A 40 1.39 2.82 27.08
C ALA A 40 1.96 3.45 25.80
N MET A 41 1.24 4.41 25.21
CA MET A 41 1.66 5.12 24.02
C MET A 41 0.91 6.46 23.94
N GLU A 42 1.65 7.50 23.61
CA GLU A 42 1.08 8.76 23.16
C GLU A 42 1.76 9.16 21.85
N ARG A 43 0.97 9.43 20.82
CA ARG A 43 1.47 9.74 19.48
C ARG A 43 0.71 10.92 18.90
N THR A 44 1.45 11.93 18.47
CA THR A 44 0.93 13.04 17.65
C THR A 44 1.37 12.82 16.21
N GLU A 45 0.45 12.96 15.29
CA GLU A 45 0.69 12.87 13.85
C GLU A 45 0.17 14.14 13.17
N LEU A 46 1.03 14.74 12.36
CA LEU A 46 0.74 15.88 11.51
C LEU A 46 0.87 15.44 10.05
N ARG A 47 -0.14 15.69 9.24
CA ARG A 47 -0.10 15.50 7.79
C ARG A 47 -0.32 16.81 7.08
N LEU A 48 0.49 17.04 6.07
CA LEU A 48 0.43 18.20 5.21
C LEU A 48 0.43 17.72 3.76
N GLY A 49 -0.62 18.02 3.03
CA GLY A 49 -0.82 17.56 1.65
C GLY A 49 -1.27 18.66 0.71
N THR A 50 -0.99 18.46 -0.55
CA THR A 50 -1.55 19.22 -1.66
C THR A 50 -1.75 18.31 -2.86
N SER A 51 -2.79 18.58 -3.64
CA SER A 51 -3.10 17.82 -4.85
C SER A 51 -3.72 18.74 -5.88
N GLY A 52 -3.64 18.36 -7.15
CA GLY A 52 -4.27 19.15 -8.20
C GLY A 52 -3.92 18.70 -9.61
N SER A 53 -4.58 19.30 -10.58
CA SER A 53 -4.32 19.06 -12.00
C SER A 53 -2.96 19.60 -12.40
N VAL A 54 -2.17 18.78 -13.08
CA VAL A 54 -0.86 19.11 -13.64
C VAL A 54 -1.00 18.94 -15.14
N PHE A 55 -0.90 20.01 -15.90
CA PHE A 55 -1.19 20.06 -17.33
C PHE A 55 -2.67 19.67 -17.63
N ASP A 56 -3.00 19.40 -18.89
CA ASP A 56 -4.39 19.14 -19.31
C ASP A 56 -4.85 17.69 -19.01
N SER A 57 -3.92 16.75 -18.89
CA SER A 57 -4.20 15.32 -18.71
C SER A 57 -3.51 14.70 -17.49
N GLY A 58 -2.97 15.53 -16.61
CA GLY A 58 -2.20 15.08 -15.45
C GLY A 58 -2.83 15.46 -14.12
N TYR A 59 -2.57 14.66 -13.11
CA TYR A 59 -2.91 14.87 -11.71
C TYR A 59 -1.67 14.64 -10.85
N GLY A 60 -1.45 15.47 -9.86
CA GLY A 60 -0.33 15.35 -8.93
C GLY A 60 -0.79 15.43 -7.48
N GLU A 61 -0.13 14.68 -6.62
CA GLU A 61 -0.37 14.69 -5.17
C GLU A 61 0.95 14.60 -4.43
N VAL A 62 1.09 15.40 -3.36
CA VAL A 62 2.19 15.32 -2.41
C VAL A 62 1.62 15.39 -1.00
N GLU A 63 1.99 14.45 -0.14
CA GLU A 63 1.63 14.42 1.27
C GLU A 63 2.85 14.05 2.12
N ILE A 64 3.12 14.89 3.13
CA ILE A 64 4.18 14.68 4.11
C ILE A 64 3.54 14.37 5.46
N LYS A 65 4.05 13.35 6.14
CA LYS A 65 3.64 12.92 7.47
C LYS A 65 4.78 13.14 8.47
N ALA A 66 4.49 13.82 9.56
CA ALA A 66 5.38 13.91 10.71
C ALA A 66 4.75 13.21 11.92
N ILE A 67 5.52 12.36 12.57
CA ILE A 67 5.08 11.60 13.75
C ILE A 67 5.98 11.94 14.93
N LYS A 68 5.36 12.20 16.08
CA LYS A 68 6.07 12.34 17.34
C LYS A 68 5.44 11.46 18.44
N TYR A 69 6.28 10.68 19.09
CA TYR A 69 5.91 9.88 20.25
C TYR A 69 6.27 10.61 21.56
N TRP A 70 5.41 10.47 22.58
CA TRP A 70 5.56 11.07 23.89
C TRP A 70 5.39 10.00 24.99
N PRO A 71 6.11 10.08 26.13
CA PRO A 71 7.33 10.87 26.27
C PRO A 71 8.36 10.39 25.26
N SER A 72 9.20 11.30 24.80
CA SER A 72 10.30 10.98 23.90
C SER A 72 11.45 10.31 24.69
N ASP A 73 11.16 9.19 25.32
CA ASP A 73 12.16 8.48 26.10
C ASP A 73 13.22 7.91 25.15
N SER A 74 14.43 8.42 25.27
CA SER A 74 15.58 8.03 24.43
C SER A 74 15.93 6.54 24.53
N ASN A 75 15.35 5.83 25.49
CA ASN A 75 15.54 4.40 25.69
C ASN A 75 14.52 3.54 24.93
N ASN A 76 13.48 4.13 24.35
CA ASN A 76 12.48 3.39 23.56
C ASN A 76 12.86 3.46 22.07
N VAL A 77 13.79 2.63 21.65
CA VAL A 77 14.31 2.52 20.27
C VAL A 77 13.21 2.22 19.23
N ILE A 78 12.05 1.77 19.69
CA ILE A 78 10.91 1.37 18.84
C ILE A 78 10.02 2.56 18.46
N GLN A 79 10.08 3.68 19.19
CA GLN A 79 9.19 4.83 19.04
C GLN A 79 9.95 6.13 18.71
N ALA A 80 10.73 6.10 17.63
CA ALA A 80 11.40 7.31 17.18
C ALA A 80 10.43 8.24 16.45
N SER A 81 10.53 9.55 16.75
CA SER A 81 9.89 10.57 15.93
C SER A 81 10.43 10.51 14.52
N ASP A 82 9.56 10.65 13.53
CA ASP A 82 9.92 10.52 12.12
C ASP A 82 9.17 11.54 11.25
N ILE A 83 9.79 11.91 10.14
CA ILE A 83 9.16 12.68 9.07
C ILE A 83 9.33 11.87 7.80
N ASP A 84 8.23 11.56 7.14
CA ASP A 84 8.22 10.79 5.91
C ASP A 84 7.31 11.42 4.85
N VAL A 85 7.63 11.16 3.60
CA VAL A 85 6.76 11.47 2.47
C VAL A 85 5.75 10.33 2.35
N GLU A 86 4.50 10.58 2.73
CA GLU A 86 3.44 9.55 2.66
C GLU A 86 3.07 9.26 1.21
N ARG A 87 2.89 10.31 0.41
CA ARG A 87 2.59 10.23 -1.02
C ARG A 87 3.31 11.33 -1.78
N ALA A 88 3.81 11.03 -2.95
CA ALA A 88 4.37 11.98 -3.89
C ALA A 88 4.35 11.38 -5.29
N PHE A 89 3.32 11.64 -6.08
CA PHE A 89 3.18 11.05 -7.39
C PHE A 89 2.58 11.99 -8.44
N LEU A 90 2.81 11.61 -9.68
CA LEU A 90 2.14 12.17 -10.86
C LEU A 90 1.39 11.04 -11.56
N GLN A 91 0.20 11.35 -12.04
CA GLN A 91 -0.63 10.45 -12.84
C GLN A 91 -1.03 11.16 -14.12
N PHE A 92 -0.92 10.48 -15.25
CA PHE A 92 -1.29 10.96 -16.57
C PHE A 92 -2.29 10.00 -17.20
N SER A 93 -3.32 10.54 -17.82
CA SER A 93 -4.34 9.77 -18.54
C SER A 93 -4.33 10.17 -20.02
N PHE A 94 -4.23 9.18 -20.89
CA PHE A 94 -4.20 9.34 -22.36
C PHE A 94 -5.13 8.31 -22.97
N ASP A 95 -6.22 8.73 -23.60
CA ASP A 95 -7.24 7.85 -24.16
C ASP A 95 -7.63 6.74 -23.15
N ASP A 96 -7.31 5.50 -23.47
CA ASP A 96 -7.55 4.30 -22.65
C ASP A 96 -6.36 3.90 -21.75
N TRP A 97 -5.36 4.78 -21.56
CA TRP A 97 -4.22 4.54 -20.70
C TRP A 97 -4.20 5.47 -19.48
N SER A 98 -3.81 4.92 -18.33
CA SER A 98 -3.44 5.68 -17.13
C SER A 98 -2.06 5.23 -16.65
N THR A 99 -1.14 6.18 -16.51
CA THR A 99 0.22 5.92 -16.03
C THR A 99 0.49 6.74 -14.79
N LYS A 100 0.98 6.11 -13.73
CA LYS A 100 1.27 6.74 -12.46
C LYS A 100 2.73 6.47 -12.07
N ILE A 101 3.46 7.52 -11.67
CA ILE A 101 4.86 7.44 -11.26
C ILE A 101 5.07 8.23 -9.98
N GLY A 102 5.80 7.67 -9.04
CA GLY A 102 6.15 8.33 -7.80
C GLY A 102 6.00 7.42 -6.58
N ARG A 103 5.78 8.03 -5.42
CA ARG A 103 5.59 7.34 -4.16
C ARG A 103 4.11 7.22 -3.82
N TYR A 104 3.59 6.01 -3.80
CA TYR A 104 2.19 5.70 -3.51
C TYR A 104 2.02 4.21 -3.15
N THR A 105 0.81 3.80 -2.81
CA THR A 105 0.46 2.40 -2.55
C THR A 105 -0.30 1.80 -3.72
N ILE A 106 -0.10 0.51 -3.99
CA ILE A 106 -0.88 -0.27 -4.96
C ILE A 106 -1.71 -1.30 -4.21
N GLY A 107 -3.03 -1.28 -4.39
CA GLY A 107 -3.91 -2.35 -3.93
C GLY A 107 -3.97 -3.48 -4.96
N TRP A 108 -3.67 -4.70 -4.52
CA TRP A 108 -3.87 -5.93 -5.30
C TRP A 108 -4.77 -6.88 -4.50
N GLY A 109 -5.62 -7.62 -5.22
CA GLY A 109 -6.59 -8.52 -4.59
C GLY A 109 -7.92 -7.86 -4.27
N GLU A 110 -8.91 -8.68 -3.98
CA GLU A 110 -10.27 -8.25 -3.63
C GLU A 110 -10.45 -8.11 -2.12
N LEU A 111 -9.54 -8.71 -1.34
CA LEU A 111 -9.53 -8.69 0.11
C LEU A 111 -8.36 -7.85 0.62
N GLU A 112 -8.64 -6.82 1.40
CA GLU A 112 -7.62 -6.06 2.12
C GLU A 112 -6.88 -6.99 3.10
N GLY A 113 -5.54 -7.00 3.03
CA GLY A 113 -4.73 -7.95 3.79
C GLY A 113 -4.87 -9.41 3.36
N GLY A 114 -5.46 -9.66 2.18
CA GLY A 114 -5.64 -10.98 1.60
C GLY A 114 -4.36 -11.63 1.08
N ALA A 115 -4.49 -12.80 0.48
CA ALA A 115 -3.35 -13.58 -0.01
C ALA A 115 -2.56 -12.89 -1.13
N ILE A 116 -3.20 -11.97 -1.86
CA ILE A 116 -2.66 -11.24 -3.01
C ILE A 116 -2.23 -9.81 -2.62
N ASP A 117 -2.81 -9.22 -1.55
CA ASP A 117 -2.47 -7.88 -1.08
C ASP A 117 -1.13 -7.88 -0.31
N VAL A 118 -0.04 -8.02 -1.06
CA VAL A 118 1.31 -8.26 -0.51
C VAL A 118 2.37 -7.33 -1.10
N ILE A 119 1.98 -6.31 -1.88
CA ILE A 119 2.94 -5.40 -2.52
C ILE A 119 3.45 -4.36 -1.54
N ASN A 120 2.54 -3.79 -0.73
CA ASN A 120 2.92 -2.70 0.15
C ASN A 120 3.25 -3.23 1.55
N PRO A 121 4.45 -2.93 2.10
CA PRO A 121 4.76 -3.32 3.47
C PRO A 121 3.94 -2.51 4.48
N SER A 122 3.63 -3.10 5.61
CA SER A 122 3.04 -2.40 6.75
C SER A 122 4.12 -1.84 7.68
N GLY A 123 3.79 -0.79 8.42
CA GLY A 123 4.68 -0.17 9.41
C GLY A 123 4.95 -1.02 10.64
N GLY A 124 4.28 -2.17 10.78
CA GLY A 124 4.40 -3.11 11.89
C GLY A 124 3.30 -2.95 12.94
N LEU A 125 3.46 -3.66 14.07
CA LEU A 125 2.43 -3.72 15.13
C LEU A 125 2.12 -2.38 15.79
N THR A 126 3.11 -1.48 15.87
CA THR A 126 2.95 -0.16 16.49
C THR A 126 2.40 0.90 15.55
N ASP A 127 2.58 0.71 14.26
CA ASP A 127 2.03 1.55 13.21
C ASP A 127 1.54 0.67 12.04
N PRO A 128 0.30 0.20 12.06
CA PRO A 128 -0.24 -0.68 11.02
C PRO A 128 -0.50 0.04 9.70
N SER A 129 -0.08 1.29 9.54
CA SER A 129 -0.22 2.01 8.28
C SER A 129 0.55 1.29 7.16
N ILE A 130 -0.05 1.26 5.99
CA ILE A 130 0.58 0.76 4.78
C ILE A 130 1.63 1.78 4.32
N ILE A 131 2.84 1.30 4.04
CA ILE A 131 3.97 2.14 3.62
C ILE A 131 3.93 2.29 2.11
N SER A 132 3.88 3.53 1.64
CA SER A 132 4.00 3.85 0.22
C SER A 132 5.40 3.58 -0.32
N GLN A 133 5.50 3.24 -1.60
CA GLN A 133 6.74 2.89 -2.27
C GLN A 133 6.93 3.68 -3.57
N TRP A 134 8.16 3.76 -4.06
CA TRP A 134 8.48 4.38 -5.35
C TRP A 134 8.16 3.42 -6.49
N ILE A 135 7.06 3.66 -7.18
CA ILE A 135 6.48 2.76 -8.16
C ILE A 135 6.21 3.50 -9.47
N LEU A 136 6.44 2.81 -10.56
CA LEU A 136 5.87 3.13 -11.87
C LEU A 136 4.76 2.13 -12.15
N SER A 137 3.55 2.59 -12.43
CA SER A 137 2.47 1.71 -12.88
C SER A 137 1.80 2.27 -14.13
N SER A 138 1.26 1.39 -14.93
CA SER A 138 0.46 1.75 -16.10
C SER A 138 -0.69 0.77 -16.27
N THR A 139 -1.86 1.30 -16.56
CA THR A 139 -3.09 0.53 -16.79
C THR A 139 -3.66 0.88 -18.15
N ARG A 140 -3.99 -0.11 -18.92
CA ARG A 140 -4.78 0.03 -20.13
C ARG A 140 -6.18 -0.49 -19.89
N TYR A 141 -7.16 0.33 -20.21
CA TYR A 141 -8.58 0.01 -20.09
C TYR A 141 -9.12 -0.47 -21.44
N PHE A 142 -9.96 -1.48 -21.40
CA PHE A 142 -10.74 -2.00 -22.51
C PHE A 142 -12.22 -1.94 -22.11
N GLU A 143 -13.13 -2.25 -23.01
CA GLU A 143 -14.57 -2.15 -22.76
C GLU A 143 -15.03 -2.85 -21.47
N ASN A 144 -14.57 -4.10 -21.26
CA ASN A 144 -14.96 -4.92 -20.09
C ASN A 144 -13.74 -5.53 -19.38
N SER A 145 -12.56 -4.96 -19.56
CA SER A 145 -11.34 -5.49 -18.93
C SER A 145 -10.28 -4.41 -18.79
N ASP A 146 -9.30 -4.68 -17.95
CA ASP A 146 -8.11 -3.85 -17.81
C ASP A 146 -6.84 -4.70 -17.74
N LEU A 147 -5.74 -4.14 -18.18
CA LEU A 147 -4.41 -4.71 -18.03
C LEU A 147 -3.52 -3.70 -17.31
N SER A 148 -3.07 -4.05 -16.12
CA SER A 148 -2.22 -3.20 -15.29
C SER A 148 -0.84 -3.84 -15.13
N PHE A 149 0.17 -3.00 -15.16
CA PHE A 149 1.57 -3.35 -14.88
C PHE A 149 2.11 -2.43 -13.80
N PHE A 150 2.99 -2.94 -12.94
CA PHE A 150 3.81 -2.10 -12.07
C PHE A 150 5.27 -2.55 -12.04
N TYR A 151 6.15 -1.60 -11.69
CA TYR A 151 7.57 -1.81 -11.50
C TYR A 151 8.08 -0.97 -10.33
N ASN A 152 8.86 -1.60 -9.45
CA ASN A 152 9.45 -1.01 -8.26
C ASN A 152 10.91 -1.42 -8.15
N THR A 153 11.83 -0.45 -8.20
CA THR A 153 13.29 -0.68 -8.14
C THR A 153 13.85 -0.74 -6.72
N ASN A 154 13.05 -0.35 -5.73
CA ASN A 154 13.48 -0.29 -4.34
C ASN A 154 12.34 -0.66 -3.41
N PRO A 155 11.90 -1.93 -3.42
CA PRO A 155 10.82 -2.37 -2.57
C PRO A 155 11.12 -2.12 -1.11
N GLY A 156 10.16 -1.49 -0.43
CA GLY A 156 10.24 -1.25 1.01
C GLY A 156 10.11 -2.57 1.75
N ILE A 157 10.97 -2.76 2.72
CA ILE A 157 10.86 -3.87 3.67
C ILE A 157 10.51 -3.27 5.03
N ALA A 158 9.66 -3.93 5.81
CA ALA A 158 9.34 -3.51 7.16
C ALA A 158 10.66 -3.28 7.94
N LYS A 159 10.99 -2.02 8.18
CA LYS A 159 12.27 -1.64 8.80
C LYS A 159 12.23 -1.96 10.28
N SER A 160 12.74 -3.11 10.69
CA SER A 160 13.20 -3.26 12.06
C SER A 160 14.51 -2.49 12.22
N LYS A 161 14.52 -1.45 13.06
CA LYS A 161 15.74 -0.66 13.36
C LYS A 161 16.88 -1.47 13.99
N LEU A 162 16.61 -2.71 14.37
CA LEU A 162 17.55 -3.61 15.05
C LEU A 162 18.29 -4.56 14.09
N MET A 163 17.99 -4.53 12.79
CA MET A 163 18.49 -5.52 11.85
C MET A 163 19.23 -4.86 10.70
N THR A 164 20.42 -5.37 10.42
CA THR A 164 21.20 -4.98 9.23
C THR A 164 20.70 -5.81 8.05
N LEU A 165 20.07 -5.16 7.08
CA LEU A 165 19.72 -5.78 5.81
C LEU A 165 21.01 -6.06 5.03
N LYS A 166 21.17 -7.27 4.52
CA LYS A 166 22.17 -7.55 3.50
C LYS A 166 21.76 -6.84 2.22
N ASN A 167 22.64 -6.05 1.67
CA ASN A 167 22.41 -5.07 0.61
C ASN A 167 22.24 -5.70 -0.79
N ASP A 168 21.32 -6.64 -0.95
CA ASP A 168 20.90 -7.09 -2.27
C ASP A 168 19.64 -6.29 -2.62
N SER A 169 19.74 -5.36 -3.55
CA SER A 169 18.54 -4.67 -4.07
C SER A 169 17.91 -5.55 -5.15
N TYR A 170 16.66 -5.89 -4.96
CA TYR A 170 15.86 -6.63 -5.91
C TYR A 170 14.75 -5.74 -6.44
N ASP A 171 14.40 -5.94 -7.70
CA ASP A 171 13.26 -5.27 -8.31
C ASP A 171 11.98 -6.07 -8.11
N GLU A 172 10.88 -5.38 -7.92
CA GLU A 172 9.53 -5.94 -7.98
C GLU A 172 8.85 -5.51 -9.27
N PHE A 173 8.10 -6.43 -9.84
CA PHE A 173 7.22 -6.13 -10.96
C PHE A 173 6.06 -7.10 -11.01
N GLY A 174 4.96 -6.65 -11.61
CA GLY A 174 3.81 -7.53 -11.77
C GLY A 174 2.81 -7.03 -12.78
N LEU A 175 1.93 -7.96 -13.15
CA LEU A 175 0.84 -7.79 -14.07
C LEU A 175 -0.47 -8.18 -13.39
N ARG A 176 -1.52 -7.41 -13.63
CA ARG A 176 -2.90 -7.73 -13.31
C ARG A 176 -3.74 -7.66 -14.59
N TYR A 177 -4.56 -8.66 -14.83
CA TYR A 177 -5.59 -8.64 -15.86
C TYR A 177 -6.95 -8.75 -15.18
N GLY A 178 -7.72 -7.68 -15.23
CA GLY A 178 -9.06 -7.58 -14.68
C GLY A 178 -10.12 -7.78 -15.75
N ILE A 179 -11.22 -8.42 -15.39
CA ILE A 179 -12.41 -8.61 -16.23
C ILE A 179 -13.61 -8.21 -15.40
N SER A 180 -14.37 -7.22 -15.88
CA SER A 180 -15.60 -6.78 -15.25
C SER A 180 -16.80 -7.27 -16.04
N GLY A 181 -17.77 -7.84 -15.34
CA GLY A 181 -19.01 -8.33 -15.91
C GLY A 181 -20.19 -7.94 -15.06
N GLU A 182 -21.40 -8.23 -15.54
CA GLU A 182 -22.63 -7.91 -14.84
C GLU A 182 -22.67 -8.59 -13.47
N GLY A 183 -22.52 -7.78 -12.40
CA GLY A 183 -22.52 -8.24 -11.01
C GLY A 183 -21.31 -9.06 -10.59
N SER A 184 -20.21 -9.10 -11.37
CA SER A 184 -19.01 -9.83 -10.99
C SER A 184 -17.76 -9.25 -11.60
N ASP A 185 -16.68 -9.17 -10.81
CA ASP A 185 -15.33 -8.83 -11.23
C ASP A 185 -14.39 -10.00 -10.94
N MET A 186 -13.47 -10.25 -11.86
CA MET A 186 -12.43 -11.27 -11.70
C MET A 186 -11.09 -10.66 -12.06
N ALA A 187 -10.03 -11.09 -11.41
CA ALA A 187 -8.68 -10.64 -11.75
C ALA A 187 -7.65 -11.76 -11.63
N PHE A 188 -6.70 -11.75 -12.54
CA PHE A 188 -5.54 -12.63 -12.56
C PHE A 188 -4.30 -11.80 -12.28
N TYR A 189 -3.41 -12.34 -11.45
CA TYR A 189 -2.21 -11.66 -10.98
C TYR A 189 -0.99 -12.53 -11.23
N ALA A 190 0.08 -11.92 -11.69
CA ALA A 190 1.38 -12.57 -11.83
C ALA A 190 2.49 -11.56 -11.53
N GLY A 191 3.52 -11.96 -10.77
CA GLY A 191 4.62 -11.04 -10.48
C GLY A 191 5.81 -11.69 -9.81
N GLN A 192 6.91 -10.95 -9.77
CA GLN A 192 8.05 -11.19 -8.91
C GLN A 192 8.02 -10.12 -7.82
N LEU A 193 7.95 -10.55 -6.57
CA LEU A 193 7.79 -9.69 -5.40
C LEU A 193 8.89 -9.97 -4.38
N VAL A 194 9.19 -8.99 -3.54
CA VAL A 194 10.06 -9.12 -2.38
C VAL A 194 9.19 -9.27 -1.13
N PRO A 195 9.47 -10.22 -0.22
CA PRO A 195 8.69 -10.36 1.00
C PRO A 195 8.67 -9.08 1.82
N ASN A 196 7.50 -8.66 2.28
CA ASN A 196 7.34 -7.53 3.19
C ASN A 196 7.92 -7.82 4.58
N ASP A 197 7.92 -9.10 4.98
CA ASP A 197 8.50 -9.57 6.22
C ASP A 197 9.94 -10.00 6.01
N VAL A 198 10.79 -9.64 6.96
CA VAL A 198 12.20 -10.01 6.94
C VAL A 198 12.40 -11.45 7.39
N ILE A 199 13.27 -12.16 6.69
CA ILE A 199 13.73 -13.49 7.09
C ILE A 199 15.05 -13.34 7.81
N ILE A 200 15.10 -13.78 9.06
CA ILE A 200 16.30 -13.75 9.87
C ILE A 200 17.01 -15.09 9.71
N ASN A 201 18.22 -15.07 9.21
CA ASN A 201 19.09 -16.22 9.28
C ASN A 201 19.75 -16.29 10.67
N LEU A 202 19.32 -17.24 11.48
CA LEU A 202 19.82 -17.41 12.85
C LEU A 202 21.31 -17.81 12.92
N THR A 203 21.90 -18.25 11.82
CA THR A 203 23.31 -18.69 11.77
C THR A 203 24.28 -17.50 11.66
N ASP A 204 23.93 -16.49 10.87
CA ASP A 204 24.79 -15.32 10.64
C ASP A 204 24.18 -14.02 11.20
N GLY A 205 22.96 -14.06 11.72
CA GLY A 205 22.24 -12.89 12.24
C GLY A 205 21.85 -11.88 11.18
N LEU A 206 22.00 -12.23 9.90
CA LEU A 206 21.67 -11.33 8.80
C LEU A 206 20.20 -11.47 8.39
N VAL A 207 19.68 -10.40 7.85
CA VAL A 207 18.31 -10.31 7.36
C VAL A 207 18.33 -10.40 5.83
N TYR A 208 17.54 -11.30 5.29
CA TYR A 208 17.44 -11.53 3.86
C TYR A 208 16.02 -11.24 3.38
N ALA A 209 15.90 -10.71 2.16
CA ALA A 209 14.66 -10.56 1.44
C ALA A 209 14.87 -11.12 0.03
N THR A 210 14.62 -12.42 -0.15
CA THR A 210 14.79 -13.09 -1.44
C THR A 210 13.49 -12.97 -2.23
N PRO A 211 13.54 -12.56 -3.51
CA PRO A 211 12.35 -12.47 -4.35
C PRO A 211 11.65 -13.81 -4.49
N TYR A 212 10.33 -13.76 -4.58
CA TYR A 212 9.48 -14.90 -4.87
C TYR A 212 8.55 -14.59 -6.05
N GLN A 213 8.01 -15.62 -6.67
CA GLN A 213 7.02 -15.49 -7.73
C GLN A 213 5.62 -15.68 -7.17
N LEU A 214 4.68 -14.83 -7.60
CA LEU A 214 3.28 -14.88 -7.23
C LEU A 214 2.44 -15.14 -8.47
N LEU A 215 1.52 -16.11 -8.35
CA LEU A 215 0.38 -16.27 -9.25
C LEU A 215 -0.89 -16.16 -8.40
N GLY A 216 -1.82 -15.31 -8.77
CA GLY A 216 -3.01 -15.04 -8.01
C GLY A 216 -4.27 -15.00 -8.87
N PHE A 217 -5.39 -15.25 -8.22
CA PHE A 217 -6.72 -15.08 -8.77
C PHE A 217 -7.65 -14.51 -7.71
N GLY A 218 -8.40 -13.47 -8.08
CA GLY A 218 -9.41 -12.85 -7.23
C GLY A 218 -10.76 -12.84 -7.93
N ILE A 219 -11.82 -12.94 -7.17
CA ILE A 219 -13.20 -12.76 -7.63
C ILE A 219 -14.00 -11.96 -6.62
N ASN A 220 -14.79 -11.03 -7.14
CA ASN A 220 -15.76 -10.25 -6.41
C ASN A 220 -17.10 -10.44 -7.10
N LYS A 221 -18.13 -10.91 -6.39
CA LYS A 221 -19.43 -11.19 -6.96
C LYS A 221 -20.55 -10.72 -6.05
N ALA A 222 -21.42 -9.88 -6.60
CA ALA A 222 -22.63 -9.46 -5.93
C ALA A 222 -23.77 -10.46 -6.18
N PHE A 223 -24.55 -10.76 -5.13
CA PHE A 223 -25.76 -11.57 -5.16
C PHE A 223 -26.80 -10.81 -4.34
N ASP A 224 -27.77 -10.22 -4.94
CA ASP A 224 -28.82 -9.44 -4.27
C ASP A 224 -28.26 -8.65 -3.06
N ASP A 225 -28.45 -9.18 -1.84
CA ASP A 225 -28.03 -8.55 -0.59
C ASP A 225 -26.61 -8.98 -0.13
N TYR A 226 -25.88 -9.82 -0.87
CA TYR A 226 -24.61 -10.39 -0.46
C TYR A 226 -23.48 -10.05 -1.43
N LEU A 227 -22.31 -9.78 -0.89
CA LEU A 227 -21.07 -9.60 -1.67
C LEU A 227 -20.09 -10.72 -1.29
N LEU A 228 -19.76 -11.57 -2.27
CA LEU A 228 -18.72 -12.59 -2.11
C LEU A 228 -17.41 -12.05 -2.65
N LYS A 229 -16.38 -12.05 -1.81
CA LYS A 229 -14.99 -11.76 -2.21
C LYS A 229 -14.12 -12.97 -1.90
N PHE A 230 -13.26 -13.32 -2.83
CA PHE A 230 -12.35 -14.45 -2.68
C PHE A 230 -11.04 -14.18 -3.38
N ASP A 231 -9.92 -14.45 -2.68
CA ASP A 231 -8.57 -14.36 -3.19
C ASP A 231 -7.82 -15.66 -2.95
N VAL A 232 -7.08 -16.12 -3.95
CA VAL A 232 -6.15 -17.24 -3.84
C VAL A 232 -4.81 -16.88 -4.47
N ALA A 233 -3.71 -17.26 -3.82
CA ALA A 233 -2.37 -17.03 -4.33
C ALA A 233 -1.49 -18.26 -4.19
N TYR A 234 -0.71 -18.54 -5.23
CA TYR A 234 0.40 -19.48 -5.21
C TYR A 234 1.72 -18.70 -5.19
N LYS A 235 2.52 -18.92 -4.16
CA LYS A 235 3.81 -18.22 -3.94
C LYS A 235 4.94 -19.23 -4.08
N TYR A 236 5.71 -19.13 -5.17
CA TYR A 236 6.84 -19.99 -5.45
C TYR A 236 8.14 -19.37 -4.95
N ASN A 237 8.99 -20.17 -4.30
CA ASN A 237 10.24 -19.73 -3.66
C ASN A 237 10.08 -18.73 -2.50
N LEU A 238 8.88 -18.58 -1.94
CA LEU A 238 8.72 -17.80 -0.73
C LEU A 238 9.44 -18.49 0.43
N GLN A 239 10.49 -17.85 0.92
CA GLN A 239 11.19 -18.32 2.12
C GLN A 239 10.36 -17.96 3.36
N GLN A 240 10.26 -18.89 4.29
CA GLN A 240 9.59 -18.70 5.57
C GLN A 240 10.58 -18.93 6.70
N ASN A 241 10.46 -18.14 7.78
CA ASN A 241 11.18 -18.43 9.01
C ASN A 241 10.69 -19.78 9.54
N ARG A 242 11.53 -20.79 9.45
CA ARG A 242 11.27 -22.10 10.11
C ARG A 242 11.72 -21.97 11.56
N SER A 243 10.75 -21.91 12.47
CA SER A 243 11.01 -22.29 13.85
C SER A 243 11.32 -23.81 13.83
N GLY A 244 12.59 -24.16 14.00
CA GLY A 244 13.01 -25.53 14.21
C GLY A 244 12.55 -26.06 15.57
#